data_6f30a58f6a29cb57fd52268f26be7d28
#
_entry.id   6f30a58f6a29cb57fd52268f26be7d28
#
_cell.length_a   1.000
_cell.length_b   1.000
_cell.length_c   1.000
_cell.angle_alpha   90.00
_cell.angle_beta   90.00
_cell.angle_gamma   90.00
#
_symmetry.space_group_name_H-M   'P 1'
#
loop_
_entity.id
_entity.type
_entity.pdbx_description
1 polymer ?
#
loop_
_entity_poly.entity_id
_entity_poly.type
_entity_poly.pdbx_seq_one_letter_code
_entity_poly.pdbx_strand_id
1 'polypeptide(L)'
;MDWSLLRNIIDQHQSFLITSHVRPDADALGSELGLRAVLLAMGKQVTIVNASAPPANLQFMNPPGVVLKLNENVTRANLPAYDAIVIVDTSAWQQLGTMADVIQNSPAPRIVIDHHVSSDQLNATEFKDITAAATGELICELAEFLGVTFDEDVANWLYAAIATDTGWFR
;
A
#
# COMPACT_ATOMS: atom_id res chain seq x y z
N MET A 1 13.72 -6.33 9.05
CA MET A 1 13.47 -5.87 7.65
C MET A 1 14.64 -5.03 7.16
N ASP A 2 15.03 -5.11 5.86
CA ASP A 2 16.07 -4.21 5.32
C ASP A 2 15.45 -2.92 4.76
N TRP A 3 15.09 -2.02 5.66
CA TRP A 3 14.53 -0.71 5.30
C TRP A 3 15.52 0.20 4.55
N SER A 4 16.84 -0.06 4.64
CA SER A 4 17.84 0.70 3.89
C SER A 4 17.73 0.41 2.39
N LEU A 5 17.43 -0.83 2.00
CA LEU A 5 17.18 -1.19 0.60
C LEU A 5 15.92 -0.47 0.09
N LEU A 6 14.83 -0.49 0.87
CA LEU A 6 13.60 0.22 0.48
C LEU A 6 13.83 1.72 0.38
N ARG A 7 14.56 2.32 1.32
CA ARG A 7 14.96 3.72 1.27
C ARG A 7 15.68 4.05 -0.05
N ASN A 8 16.64 3.24 -0.45
CA ASN A 8 17.38 3.45 -1.70
C ASN A 8 16.47 3.37 -2.93
N ILE A 9 15.50 2.44 -2.94
CA ILE A 9 14.52 2.35 -4.02
C ILE A 9 13.65 3.62 -4.03
N ILE A 10 13.15 4.07 -2.89
CA ILE A 10 12.34 5.29 -2.78
C ILE A 10 13.12 6.51 -3.28
N ASP A 11 14.39 6.64 -2.92
CA ASP A 11 15.23 7.78 -3.31
C ASP A 11 15.44 7.85 -4.83
N GLN A 12 15.47 6.70 -5.53
CA GLN A 12 15.65 6.60 -6.99
C GLN A 12 14.40 6.90 -7.81
N HIS A 13 13.21 6.92 -7.19
CA HIS A 13 11.93 7.10 -7.88
C HIS A 13 11.20 8.35 -7.37
N GLN A 14 10.37 8.95 -8.22
CA GLN A 14 9.67 10.19 -7.89
C GLN A 14 8.17 10.01 -7.75
N SER A 15 7.57 9.06 -8.47
CA SER A 15 6.13 8.87 -8.54
C SER A 15 5.73 7.42 -8.30
N PHE A 16 4.80 7.20 -7.38
CA PHE A 16 4.42 5.88 -6.89
C PHE A 16 2.95 5.58 -7.13
N LEU A 17 2.68 4.41 -7.68
CA LEU A 17 1.37 3.80 -7.71
C LEU A 17 1.28 2.80 -6.56
N ILE A 18 0.35 3.01 -5.62
CA ILE A 18 0.08 2.08 -4.52
C ILE A 18 -1.21 1.33 -4.81
N THR A 19 -1.24 0.05 -4.49
CA THR A 19 -2.42 -0.80 -4.57
C THR A 19 -2.36 -1.91 -3.52
N SER A 20 -3.52 -2.47 -3.21
CA SER A 20 -3.67 -3.63 -2.32
C SER A 20 -4.57 -4.71 -2.93
N HIS A 21 -5.06 -5.62 -2.11
CA HIS A 21 -5.94 -6.70 -2.56
C HIS A 21 -7.38 -6.24 -2.87
N VAL A 22 -8.13 -7.05 -3.65
CA VAL A 22 -9.56 -6.87 -3.88
C VAL A 22 -10.33 -6.89 -2.56
N ARG A 23 -11.39 -6.06 -2.47
CA ARG A 23 -12.16 -5.90 -1.24
C ARG A 23 -11.26 -5.53 -0.05
N PRO A 24 -10.55 -4.38 -0.15
CA PRO A 24 -9.59 -3.99 0.86
C PRO A 24 -10.26 -3.93 2.25
N ASP A 25 -9.59 -4.48 3.22
CA ASP A 25 -9.96 -4.36 4.63
C ASP A 25 -9.25 -3.16 5.29
N ALA A 26 -9.28 -3.09 6.61
CA ALA A 26 -8.69 -1.96 7.29
C ALA A 26 -7.15 -2.01 7.27
N ASP A 27 -6.53 -3.20 7.22
CA ASP A 27 -5.07 -3.31 7.12
C ASP A 27 -4.59 -2.86 5.74
N ALA A 28 -5.25 -3.31 4.67
CA ALA A 28 -4.95 -2.84 3.32
C ALA A 28 -5.07 -1.31 3.19
N LEU A 29 -6.21 -0.73 3.62
CA LEU A 29 -6.44 0.72 3.52
C LEU A 29 -5.51 1.54 4.41
N GLY A 30 -5.31 1.11 5.65
CA GLY A 30 -4.41 1.80 6.59
C GLY A 30 -2.97 1.77 6.13
N SER A 31 -2.53 0.65 5.58
CA SER A 31 -1.19 0.47 5.00
C SER A 31 -0.98 1.36 3.76
N GLU A 32 -1.96 1.43 2.85
CA GLU A 32 -1.91 2.33 1.69
C GLU A 32 -1.80 3.80 2.11
N LEU A 33 -2.65 4.23 3.03
CA LEU A 33 -2.71 5.62 3.50
C LEU A 33 -1.48 6.00 4.33
N GLY A 34 -1.02 5.09 5.18
CA GLY A 34 0.21 5.26 5.95
C GLY A 34 1.44 5.38 5.04
N LEU A 35 1.59 4.46 4.08
CA LEU A 35 2.68 4.51 3.10
C LEU A 35 2.62 5.78 2.24
N ARG A 36 1.41 6.18 1.84
CA ARG A 36 1.21 7.45 1.14
C ARG A 36 1.75 8.63 1.96
N ALA A 37 1.44 8.68 3.25
CA ALA A 37 1.92 9.75 4.13
C ALA A 37 3.45 9.76 4.23
N VAL A 38 4.08 8.58 4.36
CA VAL A 38 5.55 8.44 4.35
C VAL A 38 6.15 8.99 3.05
N LEU A 39 5.64 8.56 1.90
CA LEU A 39 6.17 8.98 0.60
C LEU A 39 5.95 10.47 0.33
N LEU A 40 4.81 11.03 0.72
CA LEU A 40 4.54 12.47 0.63
C LEU A 40 5.50 13.29 1.50
N ALA A 41 5.79 12.84 2.73
CA ALA A 41 6.78 13.48 3.61
C ALA A 41 8.19 13.48 3.01
N MET A 42 8.50 12.48 2.16
CA MET A 42 9.75 12.41 1.39
C MET A 42 9.70 13.21 0.07
N GLY A 43 8.64 13.98 -0.19
CA GLY A 43 8.48 14.81 -1.40
C GLY A 43 8.12 14.01 -2.66
N LYS A 44 7.59 12.80 -2.53
CA LYS A 44 7.20 11.95 -3.66
C LYS A 44 5.76 12.23 -4.10
N GLN A 45 5.44 11.90 -5.35
CA GLN A 45 4.07 11.90 -5.87
C GLN A 45 3.46 10.50 -5.65
N VAL A 46 2.21 10.45 -5.18
CA VAL A 46 1.57 9.19 -4.83
C VAL A 46 0.15 9.14 -5.34
N THR A 47 -0.19 8.06 -6.01
CA THR A 47 -1.55 7.73 -6.42
C THR A 47 -1.91 6.35 -5.85
N ILE A 48 -3.05 6.25 -5.15
CA ILE A 48 -3.59 4.96 -4.70
C ILE A 48 -4.71 4.55 -5.65
N VAL A 49 -4.59 3.38 -6.25
CA VAL A 49 -5.62 2.81 -7.13
C VAL A 49 -5.85 1.34 -6.83
N ASN A 50 -7.08 0.99 -6.55
CA ASN A 50 -7.50 -0.37 -6.23
C ASN A 50 -8.46 -0.95 -7.27
N ALA A 51 -8.51 -2.27 -7.36
CA ALA A 51 -9.49 -2.99 -8.16
C ALA A 51 -10.93 -2.86 -7.60
N SER A 52 -11.06 -2.63 -6.29
CA SER A 52 -12.33 -2.48 -5.57
C SER A 52 -12.36 -1.17 -4.81
N ALA A 53 -13.55 -0.57 -4.70
CA ALA A 53 -13.74 0.56 -3.78
C ALA A 53 -13.64 0.09 -2.32
N PRO A 54 -13.23 0.96 -1.39
CA PRO A 54 -13.33 0.69 0.03
C PRO A 54 -14.76 0.32 0.43
N PRO A 55 -14.95 -0.72 1.26
CA PRO A 55 -16.28 -1.14 1.68
C PRO A 55 -16.98 -0.07 2.53
N ALA A 56 -18.32 -0.13 2.59
CA ALA A 56 -19.13 0.92 3.22
C ALA A 56 -18.77 1.18 4.69
N ASN A 57 -18.43 0.13 5.44
CA ASN A 57 -18.05 0.23 6.85
C ASN A 57 -16.65 0.83 7.07
N LEU A 58 -15.83 0.98 6.02
CA LEU A 58 -14.49 1.58 6.08
C LEU A 58 -14.40 2.92 5.34
N GLN A 59 -15.54 3.51 4.96
CA GLN A 59 -15.55 4.82 4.28
C GLN A 59 -14.92 5.94 5.12
N PHE A 60 -14.93 5.82 6.46
CA PHE A 60 -14.24 6.76 7.34
C PHE A 60 -12.71 6.77 7.16
N MET A 61 -12.14 5.71 6.58
CA MET A 61 -10.71 5.61 6.22
C MET A 61 -10.42 6.11 4.79
N ASN A 62 -11.42 6.56 4.05
CA ASN A 62 -11.24 6.99 2.66
C ASN A 62 -11.45 8.49 2.50
N PRO A 63 -10.40 9.31 2.67
CA PRO A 63 -10.51 10.73 2.35
C PRO A 63 -10.95 10.93 0.89
N PRO A 64 -11.87 11.86 0.61
CA PRO A 64 -12.42 12.04 -0.72
C PRO A 64 -11.34 12.20 -1.80
N GLY A 65 -11.38 11.35 -2.81
CA GLY A 65 -10.47 11.39 -3.97
C GLY A 65 -9.06 10.86 -3.70
N VAL A 66 -8.81 10.21 -2.57
CA VAL A 66 -7.48 9.66 -2.23
C VAL A 66 -7.34 8.20 -2.70
N VAL A 67 -8.26 7.33 -2.31
CA VAL A 67 -8.26 5.94 -2.77
C VAL A 67 -9.19 5.84 -3.97
N LEU A 68 -8.61 5.63 -5.15
CA LEU A 68 -9.32 5.55 -6.41
C LEU A 68 -9.65 4.11 -6.77
N LYS A 69 -10.76 3.91 -7.48
CA LYS A 69 -11.10 2.61 -8.06
C LYS A 69 -10.87 2.62 -9.55
N LEU A 70 -10.14 1.59 -10.03
CA LEU A 70 -9.91 1.38 -11.44
C LEU A 70 -11.22 1.14 -12.19
N ASN A 71 -11.36 1.74 -13.39
CA ASN A 71 -12.55 1.73 -14.24
C ASN A 71 -13.79 2.44 -13.67
N GLU A 72 -13.61 3.23 -12.60
CA GLU A 72 -14.67 4.09 -12.06
C GLU A 72 -14.15 5.53 -11.90
N ASN A 73 -13.15 5.75 -11.05
CA ASN A 73 -12.56 7.08 -10.84
C ASN A 73 -11.42 7.36 -11.81
N VAL A 74 -10.73 6.31 -12.25
CA VAL A 74 -9.59 6.35 -13.14
C VAL A 74 -9.60 5.14 -14.08
N THR A 75 -9.08 5.30 -15.28
CA THR A 75 -8.90 4.22 -16.26
C THR A 75 -7.41 4.02 -16.56
N ARG A 76 -7.03 2.91 -17.19
CA ARG A 76 -5.64 2.71 -17.65
C ARG A 76 -5.11 3.86 -18.51
N ALA A 77 -5.99 4.45 -19.34
CA ALA A 77 -5.60 5.49 -20.29
C ALA A 77 -5.31 6.84 -19.61
N ASN A 78 -5.86 7.07 -18.41
CA ASN A 78 -5.70 8.33 -17.68
C ASN A 78 -5.11 8.14 -16.26
N LEU A 79 -4.49 6.99 -16.01
CA LEU A 79 -3.68 6.81 -14.80
C LEU A 79 -2.60 7.91 -14.75
N PRO A 80 -2.43 8.60 -13.61
CA PRO A 80 -1.26 9.47 -13.42
C PRO A 80 0.04 8.71 -13.69
N ALA A 81 1.06 9.42 -14.17
CA ALA A 81 2.36 8.82 -14.40
C ALA A 81 2.97 8.30 -13.08
N TYR A 82 3.57 7.12 -13.13
CA TYR A 82 4.30 6.51 -12.02
C TYR A 82 5.56 5.81 -12.54
N ASP A 83 6.60 5.82 -11.75
CA ASP A 83 7.88 5.17 -12.05
C ASP A 83 8.23 4.03 -11.11
N ALA A 84 7.39 3.78 -10.08
CA ALA A 84 7.43 2.59 -9.23
C ALA A 84 6.01 2.17 -8.82
N ILE A 85 5.82 0.88 -8.55
CA ILE A 85 4.57 0.30 -8.05
C ILE A 85 4.83 -0.31 -6.69
N VAL A 86 4.00 0.02 -5.70
CA VAL A 86 4.03 -0.62 -4.38
C VAL A 86 2.72 -1.37 -4.16
N ILE A 87 2.84 -2.65 -3.88
CA ILE A 87 1.75 -3.54 -3.54
C ILE A 87 1.84 -3.76 -2.04
N VAL A 88 0.78 -3.43 -1.31
CA VAL A 88 0.72 -3.63 0.14
C VAL A 88 -0.33 -4.67 0.50
N ASP A 89 -0.07 -5.40 1.58
CA ASP A 89 -0.99 -6.33 2.21
C ASP A 89 -1.43 -7.50 1.31
N THR A 90 -0.65 -7.80 0.30
CA THR A 90 -0.78 -9.01 -0.51
C THR A 90 0.46 -9.24 -1.35
N SER A 91 0.75 -10.50 -1.63
CA SER A 91 1.75 -10.93 -2.60
C SER A 91 1.19 -11.97 -3.59
N ALA A 92 -0.11 -11.91 -3.89
CA ALA A 92 -0.78 -12.89 -4.75
C ALA A 92 -1.50 -12.22 -5.94
N TRP A 93 -1.21 -12.68 -7.18
CA TRP A 93 -1.80 -12.14 -8.42
C TRP A 93 -3.32 -12.15 -8.41
N GLN A 94 -3.92 -13.24 -7.91
CA GLN A 94 -5.37 -13.38 -7.87
C GLN A 94 -6.04 -12.33 -6.98
N GLN A 95 -5.33 -11.90 -5.94
CA GLN A 95 -5.82 -10.89 -5.00
C GLN A 95 -5.77 -9.47 -5.55
N LEU A 96 -4.99 -9.20 -6.60
CA LEU A 96 -4.91 -7.87 -7.22
C LEU A 96 -6.08 -7.56 -8.17
N GLY A 97 -6.89 -8.56 -8.53
CA GLY A 97 -8.04 -8.37 -9.43
C GLY A 97 -7.67 -7.66 -10.73
N THR A 98 -8.42 -6.62 -11.11
CA THR A 98 -8.15 -5.86 -12.36
C THR A 98 -6.85 -5.05 -12.32
N MET A 99 -6.27 -4.81 -11.15
CA MET A 99 -4.95 -4.18 -11.03
C MET A 99 -3.82 -5.11 -11.50
N ALA A 100 -4.01 -6.43 -11.44
CA ALA A 100 -3.01 -7.38 -11.94
C ALA A 100 -2.59 -7.08 -13.39
N ASP A 101 -3.53 -6.80 -14.26
CA ASP A 101 -3.25 -6.46 -15.65
C ASP A 101 -2.49 -5.12 -15.81
N VAL A 102 -2.78 -4.12 -14.97
CA VAL A 102 -2.06 -2.84 -14.94
C VAL A 102 -0.60 -3.07 -14.58
N ILE A 103 -0.39 -3.86 -13.52
CA ILE A 103 0.93 -4.16 -12.97
C ILE A 103 1.75 -5.02 -13.94
N GLN A 104 1.14 -6.07 -14.52
CA GLN A 104 1.83 -6.98 -15.45
C GLN A 104 2.29 -6.28 -16.74
N ASN A 105 1.53 -5.31 -17.22
CA ASN A 105 1.84 -4.56 -18.45
C ASN A 105 2.67 -3.29 -18.18
N SER A 106 3.07 -3.03 -16.94
CA SER A 106 3.93 -1.89 -16.58
C SER A 106 5.40 -2.30 -16.56
N PRO A 107 6.30 -1.48 -17.13
CA PRO A 107 7.75 -1.66 -17.01
C PRO A 107 8.31 -1.20 -15.66
N ALA A 108 7.51 -0.51 -14.83
CA ALA A 108 7.93 0.03 -13.55
C ALA A 108 8.33 -1.09 -12.58
N PRO A 109 9.38 -0.91 -11.78
CA PRO A 109 9.76 -1.85 -10.74
C PRO A 109 8.62 -2.02 -9.74
N ARG A 110 8.51 -3.24 -9.23
CA ARG A 110 7.49 -3.64 -8.27
C ARG A 110 8.11 -3.84 -6.90
N ILE A 111 7.43 -3.36 -5.91
CA ILE A 111 7.77 -3.48 -4.50
C ILE A 111 6.57 -4.12 -3.80
N VAL A 112 6.81 -5.06 -2.92
CA VAL A 112 5.79 -5.66 -2.05
C VAL A 112 6.15 -5.35 -0.60
N ILE A 113 5.17 -4.90 0.18
CA ILE A 113 5.24 -4.81 1.64
C ILE A 113 4.06 -5.61 2.18
N ASP A 114 4.34 -6.73 2.87
CA ASP A 114 3.33 -7.72 3.20
C ASP A 114 3.70 -8.55 4.44
N HIS A 115 2.71 -9.00 5.20
CA HIS A 115 2.92 -9.89 6.34
C HIS A 115 2.37 -11.32 6.12
N HIS A 116 1.68 -11.57 5.02
CA HIS A 116 1.09 -12.87 4.74
C HIS A 116 2.13 -13.94 4.41
N VAL A 117 1.86 -15.20 4.79
CA VAL A 117 2.74 -16.34 4.50
C VAL A 117 2.77 -16.68 3.01
N SER A 118 1.61 -16.60 2.33
CA SER A 118 1.48 -16.92 0.91
C SER A 118 2.17 -15.88 0.04
N SER A 119 2.82 -16.32 -1.05
CA SER A 119 3.43 -15.45 -2.05
C SER A 119 3.38 -16.11 -3.41
N ASP A 120 2.99 -15.33 -4.43
CA ASP A 120 3.20 -15.64 -5.84
C ASP A 120 4.51 -14.98 -6.32
N GLN A 121 5.00 -15.39 -7.49
CA GLN A 121 6.12 -14.71 -8.13
C GLN A 121 5.65 -13.44 -8.83
N LEU A 122 5.58 -12.31 -8.10
CA LEU A 122 5.20 -11.02 -8.66
C LEU A 122 6.34 -10.32 -9.42
N ASN A 123 7.56 -10.89 -9.43
CA ASN A 123 8.78 -10.25 -9.90
C ASN A 123 8.97 -8.87 -9.23
N ALA A 124 8.84 -8.84 -7.92
CA ALA A 124 8.93 -7.68 -7.07
C ALA A 124 10.11 -7.77 -6.10
N THR A 125 10.59 -6.64 -5.63
CA THR A 125 11.43 -6.60 -4.43
C THR A 125 10.51 -6.70 -3.23
N GLU A 126 10.64 -7.77 -2.44
CA GLU A 126 9.73 -8.07 -1.34
C GLU A 126 10.31 -7.63 0.01
N PHE A 127 9.52 -6.86 0.75
CA PHE A 127 9.71 -6.50 2.15
C PHE A 127 8.60 -7.21 2.93
N LYS A 128 8.91 -8.42 3.36
CA LYS A 128 7.92 -9.32 3.94
C LYS A 128 8.36 -9.82 5.31
N ASP A 129 7.47 -9.70 6.29
CA ASP A 129 7.66 -10.25 7.62
C ASP A 129 6.40 -10.95 8.11
N ILE A 130 6.41 -12.27 8.08
CA ILE A 130 5.29 -13.11 8.49
C ILE A 130 5.08 -13.15 10.02
N THR A 131 5.95 -12.50 10.78
CA THR A 131 5.81 -12.38 12.23
C THR A 131 5.17 -11.07 12.66
N ALA A 132 5.05 -10.11 11.72
CA ALA A 132 4.35 -8.86 11.96
C ALA A 132 2.84 -9.12 12.15
N ALA A 133 2.23 -8.38 13.04
CA ALA A 133 0.82 -8.52 13.38
C ALA A 133 -0.12 -8.03 12.26
N ALA A 134 0.38 -7.14 11.40
CA ALA A 134 -0.34 -6.52 10.29
C ALA A 134 0.66 -5.87 9.33
N THR A 135 0.29 -5.64 8.08
CA THR A 135 1.09 -4.82 7.17
C THR A 135 1.22 -3.37 7.68
N GLY A 136 0.19 -2.85 8.35
CA GLY A 136 0.21 -1.54 9.02
C GLY A 136 1.33 -1.40 10.06
N GLU A 137 1.71 -2.47 10.75
CA GLU A 137 2.88 -2.49 11.65
C GLU A 137 4.18 -2.25 10.86
N LEU A 138 4.35 -2.90 9.72
CA LEU A 138 5.52 -2.71 8.85
C LEU A 138 5.62 -1.27 8.33
N ILE A 139 4.49 -0.62 8.05
CA ILE A 139 4.45 0.78 7.66
C ILE A 139 4.86 1.70 8.83
N CYS A 140 4.46 1.38 10.06
CA CYS A 140 4.91 2.12 11.25
C CYS A 140 6.44 2.01 11.44
N GLU A 141 7.00 0.80 11.30
CA GLU A 141 8.45 0.58 11.38
C GLU A 141 9.21 1.34 10.29
N LEU A 142 8.69 1.34 9.05
CA LEU A 142 9.26 2.09 7.94
C LEU A 142 9.28 3.60 8.25
N ALA A 143 8.18 4.13 8.77
CA ALA A 143 8.08 5.55 9.13
C ALA A 143 9.09 5.92 10.24
N GLU A 144 9.21 5.09 11.27
CA GLU A 144 10.20 5.27 12.35
C GLU A 144 11.63 5.27 11.78
N PHE A 145 11.96 4.29 10.93
CA PHE A 145 13.27 4.21 10.28
C PHE A 145 13.60 5.45 9.45
N LEU A 146 12.59 6.01 8.76
CA LEU A 146 12.76 7.19 7.91
C LEU A 146 12.66 8.53 8.68
N GLY A 147 12.30 8.50 9.98
CA GLY A 147 12.10 9.69 10.80
C GLY A 147 10.84 10.46 10.41
N VAL A 148 9.83 9.79 9.86
CA VAL A 148 8.54 10.39 9.50
C VAL A 148 7.57 10.25 10.67
N THR A 149 6.90 11.35 11.03
CA THR A 149 5.83 11.37 12.03
C THR A 149 4.48 11.46 11.33
N PHE A 150 3.51 10.72 11.84
CA PHE A 150 2.14 10.73 11.33
C PHE A 150 1.30 11.80 12.04
N ASP A 151 0.37 12.39 11.31
CA ASP A 151 -0.73 13.15 11.90
C ASP A 151 -1.76 12.21 12.56
N GLU A 152 -2.77 12.80 13.19
CA GLU A 152 -3.80 12.06 13.93
C GLU A 152 -4.62 11.14 13.02
N ASP A 153 -4.95 11.59 11.81
CA ASP A 153 -5.76 10.80 10.87
C ASP A 153 -5.00 9.55 10.43
N VAL A 154 -3.75 9.70 10.00
CA VAL A 154 -2.90 8.58 9.58
C VAL A 154 -2.66 7.61 10.75
N ALA A 155 -2.40 8.13 11.95
CA ALA A 155 -2.24 7.30 13.14
C ALA A 155 -3.50 6.49 13.45
N ASN A 156 -4.68 7.08 13.32
CA ASN A 156 -5.95 6.37 13.50
C ASN A 156 -6.19 5.28 12.45
N TRP A 157 -5.81 5.52 11.18
CA TRP A 157 -5.93 4.50 10.12
C TRP A 157 -4.99 3.32 10.36
N LEU A 158 -3.73 3.58 10.74
CA LEU A 158 -2.77 2.52 11.08
C LEU A 158 -3.18 1.77 12.36
N TYR A 159 -3.74 2.47 13.35
CA TYR A 159 -4.31 1.82 14.52
C TYR A 159 -5.47 0.88 14.14
N ALA A 160 -6.40 1.32 13.26
CA ALA A 160 -7.48 0.48 12.77
C ALA A 160 -6.96 -0.75 12.01
N ALA A 161 -5.92 -0.57 11.18
CA ALA A 161 -5.23 -1.64 10.48
C ALA A 161 -4.76 -2.74 11.47
N ILE A 162 -3.91 -2.38 12.41
CA ILE A 162 -3.32 -3.31 13.39
C ILE A 162 -4.39 -3.91 14.31
N ALA A 163 -5.33 -3.09 14.79
CA ALA A 163 -6.37 -3.56 15.70
C ALA A 163 -7.30 -4.60 15.06
N THR A 164 -7.70 -4.41 13.81
CA THR A 164 -8.62 -5.33 13.14
C THR A 164 -7.94 -6.63 12.77
N ASP A 165 -6.72 -6.57 12.25
CA ASP A 165 -5.98 -7.74 11.80
C ASP A 165 -5.56 -8.64 12.96
N THR A 166 -5.26 -8.07 14.13
CA THR A 166 -5.02 -8.81 15.38
C THR A 166 -6.32 -9.30 16.07
N GLY A 167 -7.48 -9.09 15.47
CA GLY A 167 -8.75 -9.40 16.12
C GLY A 167 -8.96 -8.62 17.41
N TRP A 168 -8.55 -7.34 17.45
CA TRP A 168 -8.58 -6.47 18.62
C TRP A 168 -7.64 -6.94 19.72
N PHE A 169 -6.40 -7.31 19.33
CA PHE A 169 -5.33 -7.75 20.24
C PHE A 169 -5.69 -9.02 21.04
N ARG A 170 -6.35 -10.01 20.39
CA ARG A 170 -6.76 -11.27 21.01
C ARG A 170 -5.89 -12.46 20.58
#